data_db833e175460768263bd79ef733a588f
#
_entry.id   db833e175460768263bd79ef733a588f
#
_cell.length_a   1.000
_cell.length_b   1.000
_cell.length_c   1.000
_cell.angle_alpha   90.00
_cell.angle_beta   90.00
_cell.angle_gamma   90.00
#
_symmetry.space_group_name_H-M   'P 1'
#
loop_
_entity.id
_entity.type
_entity.pdbx_description
1 polymer ?
#
loop_
_entity_poly.entity_id
_entity_poly.type
_entity_poly.pdbx_seq_one_letter_code
_entity_poly.pdbx_strand_id
1 'polypeptide(L)'
;MEKGQIREKAICRRGFLKRAALAGAAFCVAPAFGKATAAKKAVMGRPATASTGMAAMATLHGFRTLGSGNAAFRVSAMGFGCMGLNHHRSQHPDEKTCIRLVHEAIERGVTLFDTAESYGYHANEILTGKALKGYADRVFATTKFGHKFVNGVQVRTEEDSTPANIRRVCENSLRNLGVETLGIFYQHRIDPNTPIEVVAETCGELIKEGKILHWGMCEVNADT
;
A
#
# COMPACT_ATOMS: atom_id res chain seq x y z
N MET A 1 -13.30 -52.50 2.92
CA MET A 1 -13.69 -51.09 2.72
C MET A 1 -12.68 -50.25 3.47
N GLU A 2 -11.61 -49.84 2.77
CA GLU A 2 -10.52 -49.02 3.33
C GLU A 2 -10.84 -47.55 3.10
N LYS A 3 -10.85 -46.78 4.20
CA LYS A 3 -10.95 -45.33 4.15
C LYS A 3 -9.57 -44.73 3.95
N GLY A 4 -9.28 -44.27 2.73
CA GLY A 4 -8.07 -43.53 2.43
C GLY A 4 -8.10 -42.14 3.12
N GLN A 5 -7.20 -41.92 4.04
CA GLN A 5 -6.90 -40.61 4.62
C GLN A 5 -6.04 -39.81 3.63
N ILE A 6 -6.57 -38.75 3.08
CA ILE A 6 -5.81 -37.74 2.36
C ILE A 6 -5.10 -36.87 3.41
N ARG A 7 -3.80 -37.04 3.58
CA ARG A 7 -2.95 -36.14 4.36
C ARG A 7 -2.69 -34.87 3.55
N GLU A 8 -3.33 -33.77 3.92
CA GLU A 8 -2.91 -32.44 3.49
C GLU A 8 -1.52 -32.15 4.05
N LYS A 9 -0.56 -31.94 3.14
CA LYS A 9 0.79 -31.49 3.48
C LYS A 9 0.75 -29.97 3.65
N ALA A 10 0.77 -29.50 4.90
CA ALA A 10 0.99 -28.10 5.22
C ALA A 10 2.31 -27.62 4.61
N ILE A 11 2.26 -26.58 3.77
CA ILE A 11 3.46 -25.97 3.18
C ILE A 11 4.09 -25.04 4.22
N CYS A 12 5.23 -25.45 4.75
CA CYS A 12 5.99 -24.67 5.72
C CYS A 12 6.53 -23.37 5.10
N ARG A 13 6.52 -22.25 5.87
CA ARG A 13 7.06 -20.91 5.52
C ARG A 13 8.40 -20.93 4.76
N ARG A 14 9.30 -21.87 5.09
CA ARG A 14 10.59 -22.04 4.41
C ARG A 14 10.47 -22.56 2.97
N GLY A 15 9.42 -23.28 2.62
CA GLY A 15 9.17 -23.78 1.26
C GLY A 15 8.65 -22.71 0.32
N PHE A 16 7.86 -21.77 0.83
CA PHE A 16 7.32 -20.64 0.07
C PHE A 16 8.42 -19.67 -0.38
N LEU A 17 9.30 -19.27 0.54
CA LEU A 17 10.42 -18.37 0.24
C LEU A 17 11.43 -18.99 -0.76
N LYS A 18 11.65 -20.31 -0.73
CA LYS A 18 12.54 -20.98 -1.69
C LYS A 18 11.95 -21.06 -3.10
N ARG A 19 10.64 -21.16 -3.26
CA ARG A 19 9.98 -21.19 -4.58
C ARG A 19 9.90 -19.80 -5.23
N ALA A 20 9.72 -18.75 -4.45
CA ALA A 20 9.76 -17.38 -4.94
C ALA A 20 11.18 -16.97 -5.44
N ALA A 21 12.25 -17.53 -4.84
CA ALA A 21 13.63 -17.25 -5.25
C ALA A 21 14.07 -18.00 -6.53
N LEU A 22 13.40 -19.10 -6.89
CA LEU A 22 13.75 -19.92 -8.06
C LEU A 22 13.05 -19.50 -9.36
N ALA A 23 12.02 -18.66 -9.30
CA ALA A 23 11.34 -18.12 -10.48
C ALA A 23 12.05 -16.89 -11.11
N GLY A 24 13.14 -16.44 -10.53
CA GLY A 24 13.90 -15.24 -10.93
C GLY A 24 15.16 -15.45 -11.79
N ALA A 25 15.45 -16.67 -12.23
CA ALA A 25 16.66 -16.94 -13.02
C ALA A 25 16.34 -17.77 -14.28
N ALA A 26 16.13 -17.11 -15.40
CA ALA A 26 16.57 -17.44 -16.76
C ALA A 26 15.71 -16.73 -17.81
N PHE A 27 16.30 -15.75 -18.47
CA PHE A 27 16.39 -15.66 -19.92
C PHE A 27 17.03 -14.32 -20.31
N CYS A 28 18.36 -14.34 -20.47
CA CYS A 28 19.03 -13.34 -21.26
C CYS A 28 18.98 -13.78 -22.72
N VAL A 29 18.22 -13.05 -23.56
CA VAL A 29 18.48 -12.95 -25.00
C VAL A 29 18.35 -11.49 -25.36
N ALA A 30 19.46 -10.86 -25.70
CA ALA A 30 19.46 -9.56 -26.34
C ALA A 30 19.17 -9.71 -27.84
N PRO A 31 18.46 -8.75 -28.44
CA PRO A 31 19.02 -8.13 -29.62
C PRO A 31 19.07 -6.59 -29.53
N ALA A 32 20.04 -6.08 -30.25
CA ALA A 32 20.44 -4.69 -30.32
C ALA A 32 19.48 -3.81 -31.13
N PHE A 33 19.68 -2.48 -30.94
CA PHE A 33 19.25 -1.34 -31.73
C PHE A 33 17.89 -0.69 -31.44
N GLY A 34 18.03 0.52 -30.90
CA GLY A 34 16.99 1.54 -30.85
C GLY A 34 17.30 2.57 -29.78
N LYS A 35 17.94 3.69 -30.11
CA LYS A 35 18.11 4.84 -29.24
C LYS A 35 16.72 5.42 -28.92
N ALA A 36 16.17 5.07 -27.79
CA ALA A 36 15.07 5.79 -27.19
C ALA A 36 15.66 6.65 -26.06
N THR A 37 15.48 7.94 -26.17
CA THR A 37 15.78 8.92 -25.14
C THR A 37 14.99 8.56 -23.90
N ALA A 38 15.66 8.01 -22.89
CA ALA A 38 15.06 7.69 -21.60
C ALA A 38 14.68 9.00 -20.89
N ALA A 39 13.41 9.36 -20.94
CA ALA A 39 12.83 10.23 -19.94
C ALA A 39 13.02 9.54 -18.58
N LYS A 40 13.80 10.17 -17.70
CA LYS A 40 13.96 9.73 -16.31
C LYS A 40 12.60 9.81 -15.65
N LYS A 41 11.87 8.68 -15.56
CA LYS A 41 10.74 8.52 -14.66
C LYS A 41 11.28 8.74 -13.24
N ALA A 42 10.83 9.80 -12.59
CA ALA A 42 11.09 10.01 -11.19
C ALA A 42 10.38 8.89 -10.42
N VAL A 43 11.13 7.89 -9.98
CA VAL A 43 10.66 6.89 -9.04
C VAL A 43 10.43 7.62 -7.72
N MET A 44 9.17 7.86 -7.38
CA MET A 44 8.80 8.27 -6.02
C MET A 44 9.27 7.18 -5.07
N GLY A 45 10.20 7.52 -4.16
CA GLY A 45 10.46 6.56 -3.13
C GLY A 45 11.84 6.47 -2.52
N ARG A 46 12.66 7.49 -2.60
CA ARG A 46 13.67 7.75 -1.57
C ARG A 46 13.44 9.19 -1.14
N PRO A 47 12.91 9.46 0.08
CA PRO A 47 13.04 10.78 0.63
C PRO A 47 14.53 11.14 0.57
N ALA A 48 14.84 12.19 -0.17
CA ALA A 48 16.19 12.72 -0.25
C ALA A 48 16.70 12.86 1.19
N THR A 49 17.97 12.54 1.38
CA THR A 49 18.68 12.78 2.64
C THR A 49 18.27 14.14 3.18
N ALA A 50 17.61 14.12 4.35
CA ALA A 50 16.97 15.26 4.99
C ALA A 50 17.86 16.50 4.90
N SER A 51 17.30 17.59 4.35
CA SER A 51 17.93 18.91 4.45
C SER A 51 18.07 19.26 5.92
N THR A 52 19.11 19.96 6.27
CA THR A 52 19.59 20.22 7.65
C THR A 52 18.51 20.82 8.60
N GLY A 53 17.41 21.40 8.07
CA GLY A 53 16.31 21.94 8.87
C GLY A 53 15.28 20.88 9.32
N MET A 54 15.12 19.76 8.62
CA MET A 54 14.24 18.66 9.02
C MET A 54 14.87 17.73 10.08
N ALA A 55 16.19 17.71 10.20
CA ALA A 55 16.88 16.86 11.15
C ALA A 55 16.54 17.19 12.61
N ALA A 56 16.23 18.44 12.92
CA ALA A 56 15.97 18.86 14.29
C ALA A 56 14.57 18.46 14.82
N MET A 57 13.55 18.33 13.96
CA MET A 57 12.20 17.91 14.37
C MET A 57 11.97 16.39 14.27
N ALA A 58 12.69 15.70 13.38
CA ALA A 58 12.67 14.24 13.26
C ALA A 58 13.19 13.50 14.50
N THR A 59 13.82 14.22 15.44
CA THR A 59 14.38 13.64 16.66
C THR A 59 13.34 13.33 17.74
N LEU A 60 12.13 13.88 17.69
CA LEU A 60 11.12 13.64 18.72
C LEU A 60 10.59 12.19 18.74
N HIS A 61 10.58 11.49 17.61
CA HIS A 61 9.97 10.15 17.52
C HIS A 61 10.85 9.09 16.84
N GLY A 62 11.96 9.51 16.21
CA GLY A 62 12.87 8.63 15.48
C GLY A 62 12.23 8.05 14.22
N PHE A 63 12.89 7.03 13.67
CA PHE A 63 12.47 6.31 12.47
C PHE A 63 12.39 4.81 12.73
N ARG A 64 11.64 4.11 11.89
CA ARG A 64 11.57 2.65 11.84
C ARG A 64 11.84 2.19 10.42
N THR A 65 12.46 1.03 10.30
CA THR A 65 12.59 0.33 9.03
C THR A 65 11.51 -0.74 8.98
N LEU A 66 10.65 -0.66 7.97
CA LEU A 66 9.67 -1.69 7.63
C LEU A 66 10.22 -2.55 6.51
N GLY A 67 9.89 -3.84 6.52
CA GLY A 67 10.44 -4.80 5.56
C GLY A 67 11.89 -5.19 5.83
N SER A 68 12.49 -5.91 4.89
CA SER A 68 13.88 -6.39 4.98
C SER A 68 14.52 -6.49 3.58
N GLY A 69 15.85 -6.52 3.51
CA GLY A 69 16.58 -6.60 2.24
C GLY A 69 16.26 -5.45 1.31
N ASN A 70 16.05 -5.75 0.03
CA ASN A 70 15.74 -4.74 -0.99
C ASN A 70 14.33 -4.13 -0.85
N ALA A 71 13.44 -4.74 -0.05
CA ALA A 71 12.11 -4.25 0.25
C ALA A 71 12.06 -3.41 1.54
N ALA A 72 13.21 -3.14 2.17
CA ALA A 72 13.27 -2.30 3.35
C ALA A 72 13.05 -0.83 3.00
N PHE A 73 12.17 -0.16 3.75
CA PHE A 73 11.96 1.28 3.62
C PHE A 73 11.83 1.93 4.99
N ARG A 74 12.21 3.19 5.06
CA ARG A 74 12.31 3.95 6.30
C ARG A 74 11.14 4.90 6.44
N VAL A 75 10.42 4.81 7.57
CA VAL A 75 9.30 5.69 7.91
C VAL A 75 9.50 6.29 9.30
N SER A 76 8.78 7.36 9.60
CA SER A 76 8.70 7.87 10.97
C SER A 76 8.15 6.81 11.93
N ALA A 77 8.60 6.83 13.19
CA ALA A 77 8.13 5.90 14.21
C ALA A 77 6.63 6.00 14.49
N MET A 78 6.04 7.17 14.22
CA MET A 78 4.60 7.42 14.27
C MET A 78 4.06 7.58 12.87
N GLY A 79 2.91 6.93 12.57
CA GLY A 79 2.11 7.16 11.38
C GLY A 79 0.86 7.98 11.71
N PHE A 80 0.23 8.54 10.68
CA PHE A 80 -1.01 9.30 10.79
C PHE A 80 -2.16 8.52 10.13
N GLY A 81 -3.16 8.10 10.94
CA GLY A 81 -4.38 7.48 10.45
C GLY A 81 -5.38 8.55 9.98
N CYS A 82 -5.68 8.58 8.69
CA CYS A 82 -6.54 9.59 8.08
C CYS A 82 -8.05 9.29 8.27
N MET A 83 -8.44 8.08 8.68
CA MET A 83 -9.84 7.68 8.81
C MET A 83 -10.69 8.69 9.60
N GLY A 84 -10.15 9.19 10.72
CA GLY A 84 -10.86 10.12 11.59
C GLY A 84 -11.08 11.53 11.02
N LEU A 85 -10.50 11.87 9.86
CA LEU A 85 -10.65 13.19 9.25
C LEU A 85 -12.09 13.42 8.75
N ASN A 86 -12.71 12.43 8.10
CA ASN A 86 -14.07 12.55 7.56
C ASN A 86 -14.84 11.22 7.50
N HIS A 87 -14.45 10.21 8.30
CA HIS A 87 -15.11 8.92 8.34
C HIS A 87 -15.17 8.36 9.77
N HIS A 88 -16.17 7.49 10.04
CA HIS A 88 -16.33 6.69 11.26
C HIS A 88 -16.64 7.47 12.56
N ARG A 89 -16.83 8.78 12.52
CA ARG A 89 -17.21 9.60 13.67
C ARG A 89 -18.44 10.45 13.35
N SER A 90 -19.21 10.80 14.35
CA SER A 90 -20.43 11.61 14.19
C SER A 90 -20.13 13.09 13.88
N GLN A 91 -18.94 13.55 14.27
CA GLN A 91 -18.49 14.92 14.02
C GLN A 91 -17.08 14.88 13.43
N HIS A 92 -16.90 15.60 12.34
CA HIS A 92 -15.62 15.74 11.67
C HIS A 92 -15.23 17.21 11.61
N PRO A 93 -13.94 17.53 11.64
CA PRO A 93 -13.48 18.88 11.33
C PRO A 93 -13.85 19.24 9.87
N ASP A 94 -13.92 20.53 9.59
CA ASP A 94 -14.02 21.00 8.20
C ASP A 94 -12.77 20.63 7.38
N GLU A 95 -12.90 20.65 6.05
CA GLU A 95 -11.82 20.26 5.13
C GLU A 95 -10.53 21.04 5.39
N LYS A 96 -10.64 22.35 5.62
CA LYS A 96 -9.48 23.23 5.87
C LYS A 96 -8.75 22.83 7.13
N THR A 97 -9.48 22.50 8.18
CA THR A 97 -8.90 22.02 9.47
C THR A 97 -8.25 20.64 9.26
N CYS A 98 -8.89 19.73 8.52
CA CYS A 98 -8.30 18.42 8.20
C CYS A 98 -6.97 18.56 7.47
N ILE A 99 -6.91 19.40 6.43
CA ILE A 99 -5.68 19.67 5.68
C ILE A 99 -4.59 20.25 6.59
N ARG A 100 -4.94 21.21 7.43
CA ARG A 100 -4.00 21.82 8.39
C ARG A 100 -3.42 20.78 9.36
N LEU A 101 -4.25 19.87 9.89
CA LEU A 101 -3.80 18.80 10.77
C LEU A 101 -2.79 17.87 10.10
N VAL A 102 -3.04 17.50 8.85
CA VAL A 102 -2.10 16.67 8.07
C VAL A 102 -0.78 17.42 7.83
N HIS A 103 -0.84 18.69 7.44
CA HIS A 103 0.36 19.52 7.26
C HIS A 103 1.16 19.65 8.58
N GLU A 104 0.48 19.86 9.71
CA GLU A 104 1.15 19.94 11.00
C GLU A 104 1.83 18.61 11.37
N ALA A 105 1.21 17.46 11.05
CA ALA A 105 1.83 16.16 11.23
C ALA A 105 3.09 15.99 10.35
N ILE A 106 3.04 16.44 9.09
CA ILE A 106 4.20 16.41 8.18
C ILE A 106 5.34 17.27 8.73
N GLU A 107 5.03 18.48 9.18
CA GLU A 107 6.04 19.40 9.74
C GLU A 107 6.64 18.86 11.05
N ARG A 108 5.91 18.04 11.79
CA ARG A 108 6.41 17.29 12.96
C ARG A 108 7.17 16.03 12.61
N GLY A 109 7.39 15.75 11.31
CA GLY A 109 8.20 14.66 10.83
C GLY A 109 7.46 13.33 10.59
N VAL A 110 6.13 13.31 10.58
CA VAL A 110 5.35 12.13 10.17
C VAL A 110 5.51 11.93 8.67
N THR A 111 5.87 10.70 8.28
CA THR A 111 6.10 10.34 6.88
C THR A 111 5.17 9.24 6.35
N LEU A 112 4.34 8.65 7.21
CA LEU A 112 3.42 7.57 6.83
C LEU A 112 1.97 8.02 7.09
N PHE A 113 1.15 8.09 6.04
CA PHE A 113 -0.25 8.50 6.09
C PHE A 113 -1.13 7.37 5.56
N ASP A 114 -2.05 6.89 6.40
CA ASP A 114 -2.87 5.72 6.13
C ASP A 114 -4.33 6.06 5.92
N THR A 115 -4.90 5.63 4.79
CA THR A 115 -6.31 5.74 4.43
C THR A 115 -6.86 4.41 3.91
N ALA A 116 -8.04 4.40 3.30
CA ALA A 116 -8.62 3.23 2.62
C ALA A 116 -9.71 3.64 1.63
N GLU A 117 -9.91 2.84 0.57
CA GLU A 117 -11.05 2.96 -0.35
C GLU A 117 -12.38 3.05 0.39
N SER A 118 -12.54 2.18 1.42
CA SER A 118 -13.78 2.06 2.18
C SER A 118 -14.11 3.23 3.09
N TYR A 119 -13.17 4.14 3.34
CA TYR A 119 -13.42 5.28 4.20
C TYR A 119 -14.24 6.34 3.46
N GLY A 120 -15.58 6.24 3.61
CA GLY A 120 -16.53 7.10 2.92
C GLY A 120 -16.54 6.91 1.40
N TYR A 121 -16.21 5.69 0.93
CA TYR A 121 -16.10 5.32 -0.48
C TYR A 121 -15.36 6.38 -1.29
N HIS A 122 -14.03 6.37 -1.13
CA HIS A 122 -13.06 7.30 -1.73
C HIS A 122 -12.99 8.70 -1.11
N ALA A 123 -14.00 9.18 -0.39
CA ALA A 123 -14.01 10.56 0.12
C ALA A 123 -12.79 10.87 1.02
N ASN A 124 -12.33 9.88 1.80
CA ASN A 124 -11.15 10.04 2.66
C ASN A 124 -9.85 10.05 1.85
N GLU A 125 -9.73 9.23 0.81
CA GLU A 125 -8.58 9.26 -0.10
C GLU A 125 -8.47 10.61 -0.82
N ILE A 126 -9.59 11.15 -1.32
CA ILE A 126 -9.63 12.45 -1.99
C ILE A 126 -9.20 13.58 -1.04
N LEU A 127 -9.69 13.57 0.20
CA LEU A 127 -9.30 14.55 1.22
C LEU A 127 -7.82 14.41 1.58
N THR A 128 -7.36 13.19 1.79
CA THR A 128 -5.94 12.89 2.08
C THR A 128 -5.06 13.33 0.92
N GLY A 129 -5.44 13.05 -0.33
CA GLY A 129 -4.70 13.48 -1.52
C GLY A 129 -4.59 15.00 -1.62
N LYS A 130 -5.67 15.75 -1.33
CA LYS A 130 -5.61 17.22 -1.25
C LYS A 130 -4.60 17.69 -0.20
N ALA A 131 -4.58 17.04 0.97
CA ALA A 131 -3.70 17.40 2.06
C ALA A 131 -2.23 17.02 1.79
N LEU A 132 -1.97 15.94 1.06
CA LEU A 132 -0.61 15.49 0.71
C LEU A 132 -0.05 16.16 -0.55
N LYS A 133 -0.86 16.99 -1.24
CA LYS A 133 -0.41 17.67 -2.46
C LYS A 133 0.80 18.57 -2.18
N GLY A 134 1.88 18.33 -2.93
CA GLY A 134 3.15 19.05 -2.75
C GLY A 134 4.12 18.43 -1.74
N TYR A 135 3.73 17.31 -1.10
CA TYR A 135 4.57 16.60 -0.14
C TYR A 135 4.94 15.18 -0.57
N ALA A 136 4.66 14.81 -1.82
CA ALA A 136 4.82 13.45 -2.33
C ALA A 136 6.26 12.90 -2.23
N ASP A 137 7.27 13.78 -2.22
CA ASP A 137 8.68 13.46 -2.04
C ASP A 137 9.09 13.26 -0.58
N ARG A 138 8.22 13.62 0.37
CA ARG A 138 8.48 13.60 1.82
C ARG A 138 7.70 12.53 2.57
N VAL A 139 6.63 11.99 1.98
CA VAL A 139 5.68 11.12 2.66
C VAL A 139 5.30 9.90 1.84
N PHE A 140 4.84 8.86 2.51
CA PHE A 140 4.22 7.66 1.92
C PHE A 140 2.72 7.69 2.17
N ALA A 141 1.93 7.73 1.11
CA ALA A 141 0.50 7.49 1.17
C ALA A 141 0.25 5.97 1.11
N THR A 142 -0.50 5.45 2.07
CA THR A 142 -0.92 4.05 2.09
C THR A 142 -2.44 3.96 2.05
N THR A 143 -2.96 2.93 1.40
CA THR A 143 -4.40 2.70 1.30
C THR A 143 -4.72 1.22 1.23
N LYS A 144 -6.00 0.87 1.15
CA LYS A 144 -6.45 -0.51 1.31
C LYS A 144 -7.51 -0.88 0.27
N PHE A 145 -7.52 -2.15 -0.13
CA PHE A 145 -8.49 -2.79 -1.02
C PHE A 145 -9.16 -4.00 -0.35
N GLY A 146 -10.16 -4.58 -0.99
CA GLY A 146 -10.70 -5.89 -0.64
C GLY A 146 -12.14 -5.87 -0.17
N HIS A 147 -12.70 -4.71 0.20
CA HIS A 147 -14.14 -4.63 0.45
C HIS A 147 -14.93 -4.63 -0.86
N LYS A 148 -16.07 -5.32 -0.85
CA LYS A 148 -16.99 -5.31 -1.99
C LYS A 148 -17.89 -4.09 -1.97
N PHE A 149 -18.00 -3.43 -3.12
CA PHE A 149 -18.91 -2.31 -3.33
C PHE A 149 -19.82 -2.56 -4.52
N VAL A 150 -21.10 -2.26 -4.37
CA VAL A 150 -22.09 -2.26 -5.44
C VAL A 150 -22.73 -0.88 -5.49
N ASN A 151 -22.60 -0.18 -6.61
CA ASN A 151 -23.10 1.20 -6.80
C ASN A 151 -22.65 2.17 -5.68
N GLY A 152 -21.41 2.05 -5.22
CA GLY A 152 -20.84 2.89 -4.16
C GLY A 152 -21.26 2.53 -2.73
N VAL A 153 -22.05 1.48 -2.55
CA VAL A 153 -22.47 0.97 -1.24
C VAL A 153 -21.68 -0.28 -0.88
N GLN A 154 -21.07 -0.29 0.30
CA GLN A 154 -20.32 -1.45 0.80
C GLN A 154 -21.27 -2.62 1.10
N VAL A 155 -20.99 -3.78 0.54
CA VAL A 155 -21.63 -5.04 0.88
C VAL A 155 -20.88 -5.63 2.06
N ARG A 156 -21.39 -5.43 3.28
CA ARG A 156 -20.67 -5.73 4.53
C ARG A 156 -20.46 -7.22 4.81
N THR A 157 -21.13 -8.10 4.06
CA THR A 157 -21.07 -9.56 4.20
C THR A 157 -20.13 -10.22 3.20
N GLU A 158 -19.54 -9.44 2.31
CA GLU A 158 -18.72 -9.97 1.22
C GLU A 158 -17.48 -9.11 1.01
N GLU A 159 -16.36 -9.77 0.71
CA GLU A 159 -15.12 -9.16 0.29
C GLU A 159 -14.89 -9.42 -1.20
N ASP A 160 -14.04 -8.63 -1.83
CA ASP A 160 -13.65 -8.79 -3.22
C ASP A 160 -12.16 -8.49 -3.38
N SER A 161 -11.35 -9.53 -3.30
CA SER A 161 -9.91 -9.46 -3.57
C SER A 161 -9.56 -10.12 -4.92
N THR A 162 -10.49 -10.14 -5.87
CA THR A 162 -10.20 -10.60 -7.23
C THR A 162 -9.14 -9.71 -7.90
N PRO A 163 -8.30 -10.26 -8.78
CA PRO A 163 -7.29 -9.48 -9.52
C PRO A 163 -7.86 -8.24 -10.21
N ALA A 164 -9.06 -8.37 -10.79
CA ALA A 164 -9.74 -7.26 -11.46
C ALA A 164 -10.09 -6.14 -10.48
N ASN A 165 -10.61 -6.48 -9.29
CA ASN A 165 -10.95 -5.50 -8.27
C ASN A 165 -9.69 -4.87 -7.65
N ILE A 166 -8.66 -5.66 -7.34
CA ILE A 166 -7.38 -5.15 -6.81
C ILE A 166 -6.82 -4.08 -7.76
N ARG A 167 -6.76 -4.36 -9.06
CA ARG A 167 -6.25 -3.41 -10.06
C ARG A 167 -7.13 -2.18 -10.19
N ARG A 168 -8.44 -2.35 -10.22
CA ARG A 168 -9.41 -1.24 -10.26
C ARG A 168 -9.24 -0.30 -9.05
N VAL A 169 -9.14 -0.87 -7.85
CA VAL A 169 -8.95 -0.09 -6.60
C VAL A 169 -7.61 0.63 -6.63
N CYS A 170 -6.53 -0.03 -7.03
CA CYS A 170 -5.21 0.58 -7.14
C CYS A 170 -5.24 1.83 -8.04
N GLU A 171 -5.81 1.73 -9.23
CA GLU A 171 -5.92 2.85 -10.17
C GLU A 171 -6.78 3.99 -9.62
N ASN A 172 -7.87 3.67 -8.92
CA ASN A 172 -8.72 4.66 -8.28
C ASN A 172 -7.98 5.37 -7.15
N SER A 173 -7.29 4.63 -6.29
CA SER A 173 -6.53 5.17 -5.17
C SER A 173 -5.40 6.08 -5.62
N LEU A 174 -4.65 5.70 -6.67
CA LEU A 174 -3.62 6.56 -7.27
C LEU A 174 -4.20 7.91 -7.72
N ARG A 175 -5.35 7.88 -8.41
CA ARG A 175 -6.04 9.12 -8.85
C ARG A 175 -6.55 9.95 -7.67
N ASN A 176 -7.20 9.32 -6.70
CA ASN A 176 -7.81 9.99 -5.54
C ASN A 176 -6.75 10.66 -4.66
N LEU A 177 -5.65 9.97 -4.44
CA LEU A 177 -4.51 10.46 -3.65
C LEU A 177 -3.63 11.43 -4.43
N GLY A 178 -3.74 11.44 -5.77
CA GLY A 178 -2.92 12.30 -6.62
C GLY A 178 -1.44 11.91 -6.61
N VAL A 179 -1.14 10.62 -6.48
CA VAL A 179 0.23 10.07 -6.45
C VAL A 179 0.45 9.10 -7.60
N GLU A 180 1.70 8.95 -8.03
CA GLU A 180 2.07 7.99 -9.08
C GLU A 180 2.30 6.57 -8.52
N THR A 181 2.63 6.47 -7.23
CA THR A 181 2.94 5.21 -6.57
C THR A 181 2.42 5.23 -5.13
N LEU A 182 1.73 4.18 -4.70
CA LEU A 182 1.31 3.98 -3.31
C LEU A 182 2.49 3.46 -2.48
N GLY A 183 2.62 3.91 -1.24
CA GLY A 183 3.64 3.41 -0.31
C GLY A 183 3.40 1.96 0.06
N ILE A 184 2.26 1.68 0.68
CA ILE A 184 1.80 0.30 0.96
C ILE A 184 0.36 0.18 0.51
N PHE A 185 0.04 -0.91 -0.16
CA PHE A 185 -1.31 -1.26 -0.57
C PHE A 185 -1.76 -2.48 0.23
N TYR A 186 -2.72 -2.30 1.14
CA TYR A 186 -3.13 -3.36 2.06
C TYR A 186 -4.37 -4.11 1.56
N GLN A 187 -4.38 -5.42 1.71
CA GLN A 187 -5.63 -6.17 1.75
C GLN A 187 -6.33 -5.87 3.08
N HIS A 188 -7.50 -5.21 3.03
CA HIS A 188 -8.18 -4.70 4.22
C HIS A 188 -8.77 -5.82 5.07
N ARG A 189 -9.35 -6.84 4.41
CA ARG A 189 -9.87 -8.07 4.98
C ARG A 189 -9.52 -9.23 4.07
N ILE A 190 -9.34 -10.41 4.64
CA ILE A 190 -9.13 -11.62 3.86
C ILE A 190 -10.45 -11.97 3.16
N ASP A 191 -10.37 -12.17 1.85
CA ASP A 191 -11.46 -12.65 1.03
C ASP A 191 -11.41 -14.19 0.99
N PRO A 192 -12.41 -14.89 1.56
CA PRO A 192 -12.40 -16.35 1.60
C PRO A 192 -12.58 -16.99 0.21
N ASN A 193 -13.01 -16.21 -0.79
CA ASN A 193 -13.27 -16.68 -2.15
C ASN A 193 -12.06 -16.48 -3.09
N THR A 194 -11.06 -15.74 -2.67
CA THR A 194 -9.85 -15.49 -3.45
C THR A 194 -8.62 -16.01 -2.71
N PRO A 195 -7.93 -17.04 -3.22
CA PRO A 195 -6.71 -17.55 -2.61
C PRO A 195 -5.67 -16.45 -2.37
N ILE A 196 -5.01 -16.46 -1.21
CA ILE A 196 -4.04 -15.43 -0.85
C ILE A 196 -2.85 -15.37 -1.82
N GLU A 197 -2.51 -16.48 -2.44
CA GLU A 197 -1.46 -16.57 -3.46
C GLU A 197 -1.83 -15.74 -4.70
N VAL A 198 -3.09 -15.76 -5.12
CA VAL A 198 -3.60 -14.95 -6.25
C VAL A 198 -3.54 -13.46 -5.92
N VAL A 199 -3.88 -13.09 -4.68
CA VAL A 199 -3.75 -11.72 -4.19
C VAL A 199 -2.29 -11.28 -4.19
N ALA A 200 -1.39 -12.12 -3.65
CA ALA A 200 0.04 -11.84 -3.60
C ALA A 200 0.68 -11.71 -4.99
N GLU A 201 0.28 -12.57 -5.94
CA GLU A 201 0.74 -12.50 -7.33
C GLU A 201 0.30 -11.18 -7.98
N THR A 202 -0.98 -10.82 -7.86
CA THR A 202 -1.52 -9.57 -8.40
C THR A 202 -0.82 -8.35 -7.82
N CYS A 203 -0.60 -8.32 -6.50
CA CYS A 203 0.15 -7.23 -5.86
C CYS A 203 1.62 -7.22 -6.30
N GLY A 204 2.23 -8.39 -6.51
CA GLY A 204 3.58 -8.52 -7.05
C GLY A 204 3.71 -7.95 -8.47
N GLU A 205 2.68 -8.07 -9.30
CA GLU A 205 2.62 -7.44 -10.61
C GLU A 205 2.52 -5.91 -10.48
N LEU A 206 1.67 -5.39 -9.59
CA LEU A 206 1.55 -3.96 -9.34
C LEU A 206 2.86 -3.34 -8.82
N ILE A 207 3.66 -4.10 -8.04
CA ILE A 207 5.01 -3.69 -7.64
C ILE A 207 5.94 -3.60 -8.85
N LYS A 208 5.93 -4.60 -9.75
CA LYS A 208 6.72 -4.59 -10.99
C LYS A 208 6.32 -3.44 -11.92
N GLU A 209 5.03 -3.09 -11.95
CA GLU A 209 4.50 -1.96 -12.69
C GLU A 209 4.86 -0.59 -12.06
N GLY A 210 5.39 -0.58 -10.84
CA GLY A 210 5.75 0.64 -10.09
C GLY A 210 4.55 1.39 -9.52
N LYS A 211 3.37 0.77 -9.46
CA LYS A 211 2.14 1.37 -8.93
C LYS A 211 2.06 1.33 -7.42
N ILE A 212 2.67 0.34 -6.80
CA ILE A 212 2.79 0.21 -5.36
C ILE A 212 4.24 -0.14 -5.00
N LEU A 213 4.73 0.31 -3.85
CA LEU A 213 6.06 -0.06 -3.36
C LEU A 213 6.02 -1.37 -2.58
N HIS A 214 4.99 -1.53 -1.77
CA HIS A 214 4.84 -2.68 -0.86
C HIS A 214 3.39 -3.12 -0.79
N TRP A 215 3.20 -4.38 -0.45
CA TRP A 215 1.92 -4.98 -0.13
C TRP A 215 1.89 -5.45 1.33
N GLY A 216 0.72 -5.35 1.96
CA GLY A 216 0.48 -5.80 3.32
C GLY A 216 -0.93 -6.36 3.52
N MET A 217 -1.20 -6.85 4.72
CA MET A 217 -2.50 -7.39 5.12
C MET A 217 -2.94 -6.78 6.45
N CYS A 218 -4.23 -6.48 6.58
CA CYS A 218 -4.86 -6.02 7.82
C CYS A 218 -5.68 -7.15 8.46
N GLU A 219 -5.66 -7.20 9.80
CA GLU A 219 -6.51 -8.08 10.62
C GLU A 219 -6.48 -9.55 10.19
N VAL A 220 -5.32 -10.01 9.77
CA VAL A 220 -5.04 -11.41 9.46
C VAL A 220 -4.58 -12.13 10.73
N ASN A 221 -5.07 -13.36 10.95
CA ASN A 221 -4.61 -14.16 12.06
C ASN A 221 -3.25 -14.83 11.76
N ALA A 222 -2.67 -15.49 12.78
CA ALA A 222 -1.36 -16.11 12.65
C ALA A 222 -1.35 -17.38 11.77
N ASP A 223 -2.52 -17.95 11.53
CA ASP A 223 -2.67 -19.20 10.77
C ASP A 223 -2.83 -18.94 9.27
N THR A 224 -3.16 -17.71 8.89
CA THR A 224 -3.24 -17.23 7.51
C THR A 224 -1.90 -16.75 7.00
#